data_3aa28091a2896925f14ddc928648f18e
#
_entry.id   3aa28091a2896925f14ddc928648f18e
#
_cell.length_a   1.000
_cell.length_b   1.000
_cell.length_c   1.000
_cell.angle_alpha   90.00
_cell.angle_beta   90.00
_cell.angle_gamma   90.00
#
_symmetry.space_group_name_H-M   'P 1'
#
loop_
_entity.id
_entity.type
_entity.pdbx_description
1 polymer ?
#
loop_
_entity_poly.entity_id
_entity_poly.type
_entity_poly.pdbx_seq_one_letter_code
_entity_poly.pdbx_strand_id
1 'polypeptide(L)'
;MNMEISKQKFQNIFEKVTKKKQIHESVLLVENSNGDVSYSIGYGGKNVDTPFLIASITKLLTTTCIFILREQGKLSLNDALTKYLKEDTLKNLHVYKGQDYSNRLTLSNLLFHTSGLRDAIEEGSNKSKLRALSNDVYIEFDETITKTKEIKPHFAPGMGKRAHYANINFDILGEIIEIVTNSPLEDVYRQLIFDPLELKNTYLPTNEDDFIPKVYYKDTAYSRPKLIRSIRASGGCVSTARELMVFIKAFFKGKLFNSTVFHELKVNNRLQASMFPIHYGAGYMRIPLNGLATLFAGKGELIGHSGSTGSLAFYYPEKDMFFVGDVNQMENPATPIQQVIRLAMSMKS
;
A
#
# COMPACT_ATOMS: atom_id res chain seq x y z
N MET A 1 0.40 -16.30 -26.86
CA MET A 1 1.77 -15.71 -26.74
C MET A 1 2.72 -16.81 -26.27
N ASN A 2 3.82 -17.02 -26.97
CA ASN A 2 4.73 -18.10 -26.60
C ASN A 2 5.38 -17.77 -25.24
N MET A 3 5.25 -18.66 -24.26
CA MET A 3 5.65 -18.42 -22.85
C MET A 3 7.18 -18.15 -22.71
N GLU A 4 8.01 -18.71 -23.58
CA GLU A 4 9.46 -18.47 -23.62
C GLU A 4 9.82 -17.01 -23.95
N ILE A 5 9.12 -16.41 -24.91
CA ILE A 5 9.36 -15.00 -25.28
C ILE A 5 8.96 -14.08 -24.12
N SER A 6 7.94 -14.44 -23.34
CA SER A 6 7.55 -13.67 -22.16
C SER A 6 8.57 -13.76 -21.04
N LYS A 7 9.09 -14.95 -20.75
CA LYS A 7 10.12 -15.15 -19.71
C LYS A 7 11.37 -14.32 -20.00
N GLN A 8 11.87 -14.34 -21.21
CA GLN A 8 13.06 -13.55 -21.61
C GLN A 8 12.80 -12.05 -21.46
N LYS A 9 11.62 -11.55 -21.80
CA LYS A 9 11.26 -10.14 -21.61
C LYS A 9 11.23 -9.77 -20.13
N PHE A 10 10.62 -10.60 -19.29
CA PHE A 10 10.56 -10.37 -17.85
C PHE A 10 11.97 -10.35 -17.24
N GLN A 11 12.82 -11.31 -17.62
CA GLN A 11 14.21 -11.35 -17.20
C GLN A 11 14.96 -10.06 -17.60
N ASN A 12 14.85 -9.63 -18.84
CA ASN A 12 15.52 -8.42 -19.33
C ASN A 12 15.04 -7.15 -18.57
N ILE A 13 13.74 -7.07 -18.23
CA ILE A 13 13.20 -5.96 -17.44
C ILE A 13 13.77 -6.00 -16.02
N PHE A 14 13.82 -7.17 -15.39
CA PHE A 14 14.37 -7.36 -14.07
C PHE A 14 15.86 -7.01 -14.02
N GLU A 15 16.65 -7.54 -14.94
CA GLU A 15 18.09 -7.25 -15.06
C GLU A 15 18.37 -5.76 -15.28
N LYS A 16 17.52 -5.06 -16.06
CA LYS A 16 17.66 -3.61 -16.24
C LYS A 16 17.47 -2.82 -14.94
N VAL A 17 16.70 -3.35 -13.99
CA VAL A 17 16.53 -2.76 -12.66
C VAL A 17 17.73 -3.12 -11.78
N THR A 18 18.11 -4.39 -11.72
CA THR A 18 19.17 -4.90 -10.83
C THR A 18 20.58 -4.47 -11.23
N LYS A 19 20.80 -4.08 -12.51
CA LYS A 19 22.06 -3.47 -12.97
C LYS A 19 22.31 -2.05 -12.45
N LYS A 20 21.33 -1.39 -11.84
CA LYS A 20 21.52 -0.09 -11.19
C LYS A 20 22.36 -0.27 -9.94
N LYS A 21 23.40 0.58 -9.78
CA LYS A 21 24.38 0.46 -8.69
C LYS A 21 23.77 0.37 -7.28
N GLN A 22 22.65 1.09 -7.05
CA GLN A 22 22.01 1.13 -5.74
C GLN A 22 21.06 -0.05 -5.46
N ILE A 23 20.88 -0.99 -6.39
CA ILE A 23 20.06 -2.19 -6.16
C ILE A 23 20.97 -3.32 -5.70
N HIS A 24 20.88 -3.65 -4.43
CA HIS A 24 21.72 -4.68 -3.79
C HIS A 24 21.06 -6.04 -3.79
N GLU A 25 19.73 -6.07 -3.73
CA GLU A 25 18.92 -7.28 -3.74
C GLU A 25 17.54 -6.99 -4.34
N SER A 26 16.93 -8.00 -4.95
CA SER A 26 15.63 -7.86 -5.57
C SER A 26 14.96 -9.22 -5.77
N VAL A 27 13.64 -9.24 -5.83
CA VAL A 27 12.85 -10.42 -6.22
C VAL A 27 11.67 -9.98 -7.09
N LEU A 28 11.35 -10.79 -8.09
CA LEU A 28 10.16 -10.63 -8.93
C LEU A 28 9.49 -11.99 -9.08
N LEU A 29 8.17 -12.02 -8.87
CA LEU A 29 7.28 -13.15 -9.12
C LEU A 29 6.14 -12.66 -10.01
N VAL A 30 5.88 -13.38 -11.11
CA VAL A 30 4.83 -13.07 -12.10
C VAL A 30 4.00 -14.32 -12.29
N GLU A 31 2.68 -14.22 -12.13
CA GLU A 31 1.77 -15.35 -12.29
C GLU A 31 0.44 -14.89 -12.90
N ASN A 32 -0.26 -15.82 -13.58
CA ASN A 32 -1.68 -15.65 -13.88
C ASN A 32 -2.57 -16.18 -12.74
N SER A 33 -3.89 -15.98 -12.83
CA SER A 33 -4.84 -16.42 -11.80
C SER A 33 -4.73 -17.91 -11.47
N ASN A 34 -4.57 -18.76 -12.49
CA ASN A 34 -4.59 -20.21 -12.34
C ASN A 34 -3.21 -20.79 -11.98
N GLY A 35 -2.14 -20.02 -12.07
CA GLY A 35 -0.78 -20.51 -11.87
C GLY A 35 -0.15 -21.23 -13.06
N ASP A 36 -0.87 -21.35 -14.20
CA ASP A 36 -0.35 -21.96 -15.45
C ASP A 36 0.84 -21.19 -16.00
N VAL A 37 0.84 -19.87 -15.80
CA VAL A 37 1.96 -18.99 -16.07
C VAL A 37 2.56 -18.60 -14.74
N SER A 38 3.80 -19.05 -14.49
CA SER A 38 4.57 -18.67 -13.31
C SER A 38 6.02 -18.43 -13.72
N TYR A 39 6.57 -17.30 -13.29
CA TYR A 39 7.95 -16.93 -13.49
C TYR A 39 8.49 -16.22 -12.26
N SER A 40 9.62 -16.67 -11.75
CA SER A 40 10.29 -16.05 -10.62
C SER A 40 11.76 -15.83 -10.90
N ILE A 41 12.31 -14.75 -10.37
CA ILE A 41 13.73 -14.43 -10.45
C ILE A 41 14.14 -13.64 -9.20
N GLY A 42 15.35 -13.93 -8.70
CA GLY A 42 15.97 -13.25 -7.57
C GLY A 42 17.35 -12.70 -7.91
N TYR A 43 17.79 -11.72 -7.12
CA TYR A 43 19.08 -11.09 -7.21
C TYR A 43 19.60 -10.74 -5.81
N GLY A 44 20.92 -10.77 -5.61
CA GLY A 44 21.55 -10.41 -4.32
C GLY A 44 21.21 -11.38 -3.18
N GLY A 45 20.96 -12.64 -3.49
CA GLY A 45 20.60 -13.67 -2.50
C GLY A 45 19.11 -13.76 -2.19
N LYS A 46 18.27 -12.83 -2.68
CA LYS A 46 16.80 -12.90 -2.53
C LYS A 46 16.16 -13.95 -3.43
N ASN A 47 15.13 -14.60 -2.92
CA ASN A 47 14.22 -15.48 -3.66
C ASN A 47 12.77 -15.20 -3.24
N VAL A 48 11.82 -15.97 -3.77
CA VAL A 48 10.39 -15.77 -3.52
C VAL A 48 9.96 -15.99 -2.06
N ASP A 49 10.79 -16.66 -1.28
CA ASP A 49 10.53 -16.98 0.14
C ASP A 49 11.32 -16.06 1.10
N THR A 50 12.16 -15.18 0.57
CA THR A 50 12.89 -14.19 1.38
C THR A 50 11.94 -13.12 1.88
N PRO A 51 11.83 -12.90 3.22
CA PRO A 51 11.00 -11.85 3.78
C PRO A 51 11.47 -10.44 3.39
N PHE A 52 10.52 -9.54 3.13
CA PHE A 52 10.76 -8.11 2.92
C PHE A 52 9.63 -7.25 3.47
N LEU A 53 9.94 -5.98 3.74
CA LEU A 53 8.93 -5.01 4.13
C LEU A 53 8.06 -4.66 2.93
N ILE A 54 6.76 -4.94 3.06
CA ILE A 54 5.79 -4.62 2.00
C ILE A 54 5.36 -3.16 2.00
N ALA A 55 5.75 -2.42 3.06
CA ALA A 55 5.46 -1.00 3.22
C ALA A 55 3.98 -0.69 2.91
N SER A 56 3.69 0.31 2.08
CA SER A 56 2.32 0.74 1.78
C SER A 56 1.42 -0.32 1.12
N ILE A 57 1.93 -1.48 0.72
CA ILE A 57 1.08 -2.60 0.32
C ILE A 57 0.25 -3.10 1.51
N THR A 58 0.69 -2.89 2.75
CA THR A 58 -0.08 -3.11 3.99
C THR A 58 -1.47 -2.48 3.93
N LYS A 59 -1.62 -1.36 3.22
CA LYS A 59 -2.93 -0.70 3.05
C LYS A 59 -3.97 -1.60 2.38
N LEU A 60 -3.55 -2.56 1.54
CA LEU A 60 -4.46 -3.55 0.98
C LEU A 60 -4.98 -4.53 2.06
N LEU A 61 -4.16 -4.87 3.07
CA LEU A 61 -4.58 -5.69 4.21
C LEU A 61 -5.61 -4.93 5.05
N THR A 62 -5.32 -3.66 5.38
CA THR A 62 -6.26 -2.78 6.08
C THR A 62 -7.59 -2.65 5.31
N THR A 63 -7.51 -2.41 3.99
CA THR A 63 -8.69 -2.35 3.10
C THR A 63 -9.50 -3.64 3.14
N THR A 64 -8.83 -4.79 3.14
CA THR A 64 -9.48 -6.11 3.24
C THR A 64 -10.30 -6.19 4.53
N CYS A 65 -9.73 -5.83 5.67
CA CYS A 65 -10.45 -5.84 6.95
C CYS A 65 -11.66 -4.91 6.92
N ILE A 66 -11.52 -3.69 6.36
CA ILE A 66 -12.66 -2.76 6.21
C ILE A 66 -13.78 -3.36 5.35
N PHE A 67 -13.45 -4.05 4.24
CA PHE A 67 -14.47 -4.67 3.40
C PHE A 67 -15.16 -5.86 4.09
N ILE A 68 -14.40 -6.72 4.76
CA ILE A 68 -14.96 -7.84 5.53
C ILE A 68 -15.88 -7.32 6.65
N LEU A 69 -15.44 -6.31 7.43
CA LEU A 69 -16.25 -5.74 8.51
C LEU A 69 -17.50 -5.02 7.98
N ARG A 70 -17.41 -4.40 6.80
CA ARG A 70 -18.59 -3.83 6.11
C ARG A 70 -19.58 -4.92 5.72
N GLU A 71 -19.13 -6.04 5.14
CA GLU A 71 -20.00 -7.17 4.78
C GLU A 71 -20.64 -7.82 6.00
N GLN A 72 -19.94 -7.83 7.14
CA GLN A 72 -20.48 -8.28 8.41
C GLN A 72 -21.46 -7.28 9.06
N GLY A 73 -21.69 -6.11 8.44
CA GLY A 73 -22.56 -5.06 8.98
C GLY A 73 -22.01 -4.36 10.22
N LYS A 74 -20.73 -4.55 10.56
CA LYS A 74 -20.09 -3.95 11.74
C LYS A 74 -19.72 -2.49 11.55
N LEU A 75 -19.52 -2.05 10.31
CA LEU A 75 -19.24 -0.67 9.93
C LEU A 75 -19.86 -0.34 8.56
N SER A 76 -19.99 0.97 8.29
CA SER A 76 -20.36 1.50 6.98
C SER A 76 -19.29 2.49 6.50
N LEU A 77 -19.01 2.52 5.21
CA LEU A 77 -18.10 3.51 4.64
C LEU A 77 -18.60 4.96 4.80
N ASN A 78 -19.91 5.14 5.01
CA ASN A 78 -20.52 6.44 5.27
C ASN A 78 -20.52 6.82 6.75
N ASP A 79 -20.10 5.94 7.64
CA ASP A 79 -20.01 6.27 9.07
C ASP A 79 -19.01 7.41 9.26
N ALA A 80 -19.44 8.42 10.05
CA ALA A 80 -18.56 9.48 10.50
C ALA A 80 -17.56 8.94 11.54
N LEU A 81 -16.35 9.50 11.58
CA LEU A 81 -15.32 9.09 12.52
C LEU A 81 -15.74 9.29 13.99
N THR A 82 -16.67 10.22 14.24
CA THR A 82 -17.28 10.47 15.55
C THR A 82 -17.99 9.25 16.16
N LYS A 83 -18.36 8.26 15.33
CA LYS A 83 -18.93 7.01 15.81
C LYS A 83 -17.92 6.12 16.53
N TYR A 84 -16.66 6.28 16.26
CA TYR A 84 -15.59 5.39 16.71
C TYR A 84 -14.56 6.09 17.60
N LEU A 85 -14.13 7.29 17.21
CA LEU A 85 -13.03 7.99 17.86
C LEU A 85 -13.55 8.98 18.90
N LYS A 86 -12.75 9.16 19.97
CA LYS A 86 -13.03 10.12 21.04
C LYS A 86 -13.02 11.56 20.52
N GLU A 87 -13.78 12.44 21.17
CA GLU A 87 -13.86 13.85 20.82
C GLU A 87 -12.49 14.52 20.85
N ASP A 88 -11.65 14.23 21.83
CA ASP A 88 -10.32 14.81 21.94
C ASP A 88 -9.38 14.41 20.78
N THR A 89 -9.53 13.19 20.25
CA THR A 89 -8.80 12.74 19.05
C THR A 89 -9.25 13.53 17.84
N LEU A 90 -10.53 13.78 17.69
CA LEU A 90 -11.12 14.43 16.50
C LEU A 90 -11.02 15.96 16.54
N LYS A 91 -11.17 16.58 17.68
CA LYS A 91 -11.18 18.05 17.84
C LYS A 91 -9.97 18.69 17.12
N ASN A 92 -10.27 19.58 16.17
CA ASN A 92 -9.29 20.28 15.32
C ASN A 92 -8.41 19.37 14.45
N LEU A 93 -8.78 18.11 14.21
CA LEU A 93 -8.03 17.21 13.32
C LEU A 93 -8.03 17.72 11.87
N HIS A 94 -9.12 18.39 11.46
CA HIS A 94 -9.28 18.88 10.08
C HIS A 94 -9.82 20.31 10.05
N VAL A 95 -8.95 21.29 10.30
CA VAL A 95 -9.31 22.71 10.20
C VAL A 95 -8.85 23.28 8.85
N TYR A 96 -9.81 23.60 7.97
CA TYR A 96 -9.53 24.14 6.64
C TYR A 96 -10.23 25.49 6.43
N LYS A 97 -9.47 26.53 6.10
CA LYS A 97 -9.97 27.92 5.89
C LYS A 97 -10.83 28.43 7.06
N GLY A 98 -10.41 28.13 8.29
CA GLY A 98 -11.08 28.61 9.50
C GLY A 98 -12.30 27.78 9.92
N GLN A 99 -12.69 26.74 9.18
CA GLN A 99 -13.78 25.84 9.52
C GLN A 99 -13.24 24.48 9.93
N ASP A 100 -13.74 23.94 11.04
CA ASP A 100 -13.45 22.57 11.50
C ASP A 100 -14.40 21.58 10.78
N TYR A 101 -13.78 20.65 10.04
CA TYR A 101 -14.46 19.57 9.32
C TYR A 101 -14.26 18.20 9.98
N SER A 102 -13.62 18.13 11.13
CA SER A 102 -13.24 16.87 11.80
C SER A 102 -14.42 15.92 11.97
N ASN A 103 -15.57 16.44 12.39
CA ASN A 103 -16.81 15.66 12.59
C ASN A 103 -17.51 15.25 11.28
N ARG A 104 -17.03 15.72 10.13
CA ARG A 104 -17.56 15.39 8.78
C ARG A 104 -16.72 14.35 8.07
N LEU A 105 -15.59 13.96 8.62
CA LEU A 105 -14.75 12.89 8.08
C LEU A 105 -15.47 11.56 8.21
N THR A 106 -15.45 10.78 7.12
CA THR A 106 -16.05 9.44 7.06
C THR A 106 -14.98 8.39 6.75
N LEU A 107 -15.28 7.11 6.99
CA LEU A 107 -14.41 6.00 6.59
C LEU A 107 -14.12 6.04 5.08
N SER A 108 -15.10 6.39 4.26
CA SER A 108 -14.93 6.58 2.82
C SER A 108 -13.87 7.64 2.51
N ASN A 109 -13.88 8.79 3.22
CA ASN A 109 -12.88 9.83 2.99
C ASN A 109 -11.45 9.32 3.23
N LEU A 110 -11.25 8.48 4.24
CA LEU A 110 -9.96 7.89 4.56
C LEU A 110 -9.55 6.85 3.50
N LEU A 111 -10.45 5.89 3.22
CA LEU A 111 -10.20 4.77 2.31
C LEU A 111 -9.84 5.24 0.88
N PHE A 112 -10.45 6.33 0.43
CA PHE A 112 -10.23 6.91 -0.91
C PHE A 112 -9.20 8.03 -0.95
N HIS A 113 -8.54 8.35 0.17
CA HIS A 113 -7.65 9.50 0.30
C HIS A 113 -8.31 10.85 -0.07
N THR A 114 -9.62 10.97 0.15
CA THR A 114 -10.40 12.20 -0.11
C THR A 114 -10.66 13.01 1.17
N SER A 115 -10.01 12.69 2.26
CA SER A 115 -10.07 13.41 3.53
C SER A 115 -9.49 14.83 3.43
N GLY A 116 -8.46 15.03 2.61
CA GLY A 116 -7.67 16.24 2.57
C GLY A 116 -6.64 16.36 3.70
N LEU A 117 -6.57 15.40 4.61
CA LEU A 117 -5.55 15.33 5.67
C LEU A 117 -4.14 15.25 5.07
N ARG A 118 -3.16 15.78 5.78
CA ARG A 118 -1.74 15.75 5.41
C ARG A 118 -0.99 14.74 6.25
N ASP A 119 0.05 14.19 5.65
CA ASP A 119 0.99 13.31 6.32
C ASP A 119 2.06 14.12 7.06
N ALA A 120 2.02 14.09 8.39
CA ALA A 120 2.94 14.86 9.23
C ALA A 120 4.41 14.40 9.06
N ILE A 121 4.64 13.13 8.72
CA ILE A 121 5.98 12.56 8.52
C ILE A 121 6.49 12.88 7.11
N GLU A 122 5.68 12.65 6.08
CA GLU A 122 6.10 12.81 4.67
C GLU A 122 6.08 14.26 4.19
N GLU A 123 5.12 15.05 4.70
CA GLU A 123 4.91 16.45 4.30
C GLU A 123 5.32 17.47 5.36
N GLY A 124 5.81 17.02 6.49
CA GLY A 124 6.47 17.84 7.47
C GLY A 124 7.76 18.48 6.92
N SER A 125 8.55 19.08 7.76
CA SER A 125 9.83 19.64 7.30
C SER A 125 10.72 18.55 6.70
N ASN A 126 11.58 18.88 5.70
CA ASN A 126 12.58 17.95 5.14
C ASN A 126 13.43 17.26 6.21
N LYS A 127 13.49 17.84 7.42
CA LYS A 127 14.11 17.26 8.61
C LYS A 127 13.36 16.05 9.14
N SER A 128 12.04 15.93 8.95
CA SER A 128 11.24 14.81 9.48
C SER A 128 11.58 13.49 8.78
N LYS A 129 11.69 13.48 7.46
CA LYS A 129 12.06 12.28 6.69
C LYS A 129 13.50 11.86 6.96
N LEU A 130 14.44 12.80 6.99
CA LEU A 130 15.83 12.54 7.35
C LEU A 130 15.95 12.07 8.80
N ARG A 131 15.15 12.61 9.73
CA ARG A 131 15.11 12.18 11.13
C ARG A 131 14.56 10.77 11.27
N ALA A 132 13.52 10.40 10.53
CA ALA A 132 13.00 9.03 10.46
C ALA A 132 14.03 8.04 9.88
N LEU A 133 14.90 8.49 8.95
CA LEU A 133 16.01 7.69 8.43
C LEU A 133 17.20 7.61 9.41
N SER A 134 17.46 8.66 10.20
CA SER A 134 18.61 8.71 11.11
C SER A 134 18.36 8.07 12.47
N ASN A 135 17.13 8.12 12.98
CA ASN A 135 16.77 7.64 14.31
C ASN A 135 15.67 6.58 14.23
N ASP A 136 15.89 5.44 14.89
CA ASP A 136 14.87 4.42 15.08
C ASP A 136 14.00 4.78 16.28
N VAL A 137 12.87 5.43 16.02
CA VAL A 137 11.93 5.88 17.06
C VAL A 137 10.57 5.22 16.87
N TYR A 138 9.93 4.85 17.97
CA TYR A 138 8.53 4.47 17.98
C TYR A 138 7.68 5.74 18.04
N ILE A 139 6.66 5.84 17.20
CA ILE A 139 5.75 7.00 17.17
C ILE A 139 4.36 6.50 17.54
N GLU A 140 3.83 6.97 18.65
CA GLU A 140 2.50 6.62 19.12
C GLU A 140 1.41 7.20 18.21
N PHE A 141 0.24 6.54 18.16
CA PHE A 141 -0.90 7.03 17.38
C PHE A 141 -1.31 8.45 17.79
N ASP A 142 -1.42 8.72 19.08
CA ASP A 142 -1.79 10.04 19.61
C ASP A 142 -0.76 11.13 19.24
N GLU A 143 0.53 10.78 19.16
CA GLU A 143 1.58 11.69 18.67
C GLU A 143 1.38 12.00 17.19
N THR A 144 1.03 10.98 16.39
CA THR A 144 0.73 11.16 14.97
C THR A 144 -0.49 12.06 14.77
N ILE A 145 -1.56 11.86 15.55
CA ILE A 145 -2.75 12.72 15.55
C ILE A 145 -2.39 14.16 15.92
N THR A 146 -1.62 14.34 16.98
CA THR A 146 -1.18 15.67 17.45
C THR A 146 -0.41 16.41 16.37
N LYS A 147 0.56 15.76 15.74
CA LYS A 147 1.34 16.33 14.62
C LYS A 147 0.46 16.63 13.40
N THR A 148 -0.55 15.80 13.13
CA THR A 148 -1.48 16.02 12.02
C THR A 148 -2.33 17.29 12.25
N LYS A 149 -2.76 17.56 13.50
CA LYS A 149 -3.50 18.77 13.86
C LYS A 149 -2.70 20.07 13.65
N GLU A 150 -1.39 20.01 13.71
CA GLU A 150 -0.49 21.16 13.51
C GLU A 150 -0.35 21.56 12.03
N ILE A 151 -0.79 20.71 11.11
CA ILE A 151 -0.61 20.91 9.66
C ILE A 151 -1.96 21.20 9.00
N LYS A 152 -2.03 22.28 8.21
CA LYS A 152 -3.27 22.64 7.49
C LYS A 152 -3.62 21.60 6.44
N PRO A 153 -4.84 21.04 6.42
CA PRO A 153 -5.31 20.15 5.38
C PRO A 153 -5.23 20.79 3.97
N HIS A 154 -5.12 19.95 2.95
CA HIS A 154 -5.04 20.41 1.57
C HIS A 154 -6.38 20.94 1.04
N PHE A 155 -7.51 20.34 1.46
CA PHE A 155 -8.87 20.70 1.02
C PHE A 155 -9.89 20.15 2.03
N ALA A 156 -11.13 20.65 1.96
CA ALA A 156 -12.23 20.13 2.76
C ALA A 156 -12.58 18.68 2.34
N PRO A 157 -12.98 17.78 3.28
CA PRO A 157 -13.25 16.38 2.97
C PRO A 157 -14.35 16.24 1.92
N GLY A 158 -14.16 15.31 0.98
CA GLY A 158 -15.11 15.02 -0.09
C GLY A 158 -15.21 16.12 -1.18
N MET A 159 -14.30 17.09 -1.20
CA MET A 159 -14.33 18.22 -2.14
C MET A 159 -13.92 17.79 -3.55
N GLY A 160 -14.89 17.44 -4.38
CA GLY A 160 -14.71 17.05 -5.78
C GLY A 160 -13.98 15.73 -5.95
N LYS A 161 -13.27 15.55 -7.08
CA LYS A 161 -12.49 14.34 -7.41
C LYS A 161 -11.03 14.45 -6.93
N ARG A 162 -10.75 15.24 -5.91
CA ARG A 162 -9.40 15.42 -5.36
C ARG A 162 -9.09 14.33 -4.36
N ALA A 163 -7.93 13.72 -4.52
CA ALA A 163 -7.35 12.84 -3.52
C ALA A 163 -5.94 13.32 -3.18
N HIS A 164 -5.55 13.13 -1.94
CA HIS A 164 -4.20 13.37 -1.45
C HIS A 164 -3.75 12.18 -0.62
N TYR A 165 -2.72 11.50 -1.11
CA TYR A 165 -2.19 10.32 -0.44
C TYR A 165 -1.55 10.71 0.90
N ALA A 166 -2.04 10.13 2.00
CA ALA A 166 -1.52 10.36 3.34
C ALA A 166 -1.65 9.09 4.20
N ASN A 167 -0.58 8.72 4.92
CA ASN A 167 -0.56 7.52 5.77
C ASN A 167 -1.56 7.62 6.92
N ILE A 168 -1.73 8.81 7.49
CA ILE A 168 -2.69 9.06 8.58
C ILE A 168 -4.10 8.54 8.29
N ASN A 169 -4.54 8.53 7.03
CA ASN A 169 -5.84 7.97 6.66
C ASN A 169 -5.93 6.49 7.05
N PHE A 170 -4.87 5.73 6.80
CA PHE A 170 -4.83 4.30 7.09
C PHE A 170 -4.46 4.02 8.54
N ASP A 171 -3.70 4.90 9.20
CA ASP A 171 -3.44 4.79 10.63
C ASP A 171 -4.77 4.91 11.42
N ILE A 172 -5.62 5.88 11.05
CA ILE A 172 -6.97 6.02 11.62
C ILE A 172 -7.86 4.82 11.27
N LEU A 173 -7.82 4.27 10.04
CA LEU A 173 -8.58 3.06 9.71
C LEU A 173 -8.13 1.86 10.54
N GLY A 174 -6.83 1.72 10.81
CA GLY A 174 -6.30 0.68 11.70
C GLY A 174 -6.86 0.78 13.11
N GLU A 175 -6.86 1.98 13.69
CA GLU A 175 -7.45 2.25 15.01
C GLU A 175 -8.95 1.90 15.05
N ILE A 176 -9.70 2.27 13.99
CA ILE A 176 -11.13 1.94 13.90
C ILE A 176 -11.36 0.43 13.79
N ILE A 177 -10.49 -0.30 13.08
CA ILE A 177 -10.57 -1.76 13.02
C ILE A 177 -10.42 -2.35 14.43
N GLU A 178 -9.45 -1.91 15.22
CA GLU A 178 -9.25 -2.37 16.60
C GLU A 178 -10.46 -2.06 17.49
N ILE A 179 -11.01 -0.85 17.38
CA ILE A 179 -12.22 -0.45 18.13
C ILE A 179 -13.43 -1.33 17.78
N VAL A 180 -13.67 -1.55 16.47
CA VAL A 180 -14.82 -2.32 15.99
C VAL A 180 -14.72 -3.79 16.33
N THR A 181 -13.51 -4.34 16.35
CA THR A 181 -13.28 -5.76 16.63
C THR A 181 -12.95 -6.04 18.10
N ASN A 182 -12.62 -5.00 18.87
CA ASN A 182 -12.09 -5.10 20.23
C ASN A 182 -10.88 -6.06 20.30
N SER A 183 -10.01 -5.98 19.31
CA SER A 183 -8.83 -6.85 19.16
C SER A 183 -7.66 -6.07 18.56
N PRO A 184 -6.41 -6.39 18.93
CA PRO A 184 -5.22 -5.79 18.31
C PRO A 184 -5.19 -6.03 16.79
N LEU A 185 -4.67 -5.08 16.03
CA LEU A 185 -4.69 -5.10 14.56
C LEU A 185 -3.99 -6.34 13.97
N GLU A 186 -2.89 -6.78 14.57
CA GLU A 186 -2.16 -7.99 14.17
C GLU A 186 -3.01 -9.25 14.29
N ASP A 187 -3.84 -9.34 15.35
CA ASP A 187 -4.76 -10.46 15.55
C ASP A 187 -5.90 -10.41 14.53
N VAL A 188 -6.40 -9.21 14.22
CA VAL A 188 -7.42 -9.03 13.17
C VAL A 188 -6.89 -9.43 11.80
N TYR A 189 -5.67 -9.00 11.44
CA TYR A 189 -5.05 -9.43 10.19
C TYR A 189 -4.85 -10.93 10.13
N ARG A 190 -4.39 -11.55 11.23
CA ARG A 190 -4.23 -12.98 11.32
C ARG A 190 -5.56 -13.70 11.10
N GLN A 191 -6.60 -13.36 11.86
CA GLN A 191 -7.90 -14.01 11.82
C GLN A 191 -8.64 -13.82 10.49
N LEU A 192 -8.59 -12.61 9.91
CA LEU A 192 -9.37 -12.30 8.72
C LEU A 192 -8.64 -12.55 7.41
N ILE A 193 -7.30 -12.62 7.44
CA ILE A 193 -6.48 -12.68 6.21
C ILE A 193 -5.47 -13.82 6.26
N PHE A 194 -4.58 -13.83 7.27
CA PHE A 194 -3.42 -14.72 7.23
C PHE A 194 -3.80 -16.17 7.42
N ASP A 195 -4.61 -16.49 8.43
CA ASP A 195 -5.08 -17.86 8.69
C ASP A 195 -5.96 -18.39 7.54
N PRO A 196 -6.98 -17.65 7.03
CA PRO A 196 -7.78 -18.10 5.89
C PRO A 196 -7.01 -18.35 4.60
N LEU A 197 -5.86 -17.69 4.42
CA LEU A 197 -4.98 -17.85 3.26
C LEU A 197 -3.75 -18.70 3.55
N GLU A 198 -3.59 -19.23 4.77
CA GLU A 198 -2.45 -20.03 5.23
C GLU A 198 -1.09 -19.30 5.08
N LEU A 199 -1.06 -17.97 5.31
CA LEU A 199 0.13 -17.15 5.20
C LEU A 199 0.93 -17.27 6.52
N LYS A 200 2.05 -17.95 6.51
CA LYS A 200 2.87 -18.24 7.70
C LYS A 200 4.03 -17.26 7.89
N ASN A 201 4.44 -16.59 6.81
CA ASN A 201 5.57 -15.66 6.77
C ASN A 201 5.11 -14.20 6.53
N THR A 202 3.79 -13.96 6.61
CA THR A 202 3.19 -12.62 6.52
C THR A 202 2.68 -12.22 7.89
N TYR A 203 3.14 -11.09 8.39
CA TYR A 203 2.80 -10.62 9.73
C TYR A 203 2.94 -9.10 9.86
N LEU A 204 2.26 -8.55 10.87
CA LEU A 204 2.47 -7.21 11.38
C LEU A 204 3.38 -7.32 12.61
N PRO A 205 4.64 -6.85 12.57
CA PRO A 205 5.55 -6.95 13.70
C PRO A 205 5.08 -6.05 14.85
N THR A 206 5.01 -6.62 16.04
CA THR A 206 4.57 -5.96 17.28
C THR A 206 5.55 -6.15 18.42
N ASN A 207 6.25 -7.29 18.45
CA ASN A 207 7.21 -7.64 19.48
C ASN A 207 8.63 -7.18 19.12
N GLU A 208 9.48 -7.02 20.16
CA GLU A 208 10.88 -6.63 19.95
C GLU A 208 11.69 -7.69 19.22
N ASP A 209 11.33 -8.95 19.40
CA ASP A 209 11.99 -10.11 18.79
C ASP A 209 11.50 -10.41 17.36
N ASP A 210 10.45 -9.74 16.89
CA ASP A 210 9.95 -9.93 15.53
C ASP A 210 11.02 -9.53 14.51
N PHE A 211 11.26 -10.43 13.54
CA PHE A 211 12.22 -10.15 12.48
C PHE A 211 11.71 -9.04 11.56
N ILE A 212 12.48 -7.97 11.42
CA ILE A 212 12.20 -6.87 10.52
C ILE A 212 13.34 -6.73 9.51
N PRO A 213 13.09 -6.95 8.22
CA PRO A 213 14.10 -6.84 7.18
C PRO A 213 14.70 -5.43 7.11
N LYS A 214 16.00 -5.36 6.83
CA LYS A 214 16.66 -4.08 6.53
C LYS A 214 16.20 -3.53 5.19
N VAL A 215 16.18 -2.22 5.07
CA VAL A 215 15.88 -1.51 3.81
C VAL A 215 17.06 -0.66 3.39
N TYR A 216 17.28 -0.53 2.08
CA TYR A 216 18.35 0.30 1.55
C TYR A 216 17.86 1.71 1.19
N TYR A 217 18.66 2.68 1.56
CA TYR A 217 18.60 4.02 0.99
C TYR A 217 19.98 4.31 0.38
N LYS A 218 20.04 4.40 -0.94
CA LYS A 218 21.30 4.36 -1.71
C LYS A 218 22.09 3.08 -1.39
N ASP A 219 23.32 3.21 -0.97
CA ASP A 219 24.22 2.09 -0.66
C ASP A 219 24.22 1.71 0.84
N THR A 220 23.37 2.35 1.65
CA THR A 220 23.32 2.11 3.10
C THR A 220 22.08 1.30 3.48
N ALA A 221 22.30 0.18 4.20
CA ALA A 221 21.24 -0.62 4.78
C ALA A 221 20.83 -0.05 6.14
N TYR A 222 19.50 0.17 6.34
CA TYR A 222 18.93 0.69 7.56
C TYR A 222 18.07 -0.37 8.24
N SER A 223 18.26 -0.54 9.55
CA SER A 223 17.36 -1.26 10.43
C SER A 223 16.54 -0.25 11.23
N ARG A 224 15.21 -0.37 11.20
CA ARG A 224 14.29 0.58 11.86
C ARG A 224 13.12 -0.16 12.54
N PRO A 225 13.41 -1.11 13.44
CA PRO A 225 12.36 -1.95 14.03
C PRO A 225 11.33 -1.16 14.83
N LYS A 226 11.72 -0.12 15.59
CA LYS A 226 10.78 0.70 16.36
C LYS A 226 9.84 1.48 15.43
N LEU A 227 10.40 2.14 14.42
CA LEU A 227 9.61 2.89 13.44
C LEU A 227 8.64 1.97 12.68
N ILE A 228 9.10 0.80 12.21
CA ILE A 228 8.25 -0.13 11.46
C ILE A 228 7.10 -0.64 12.32
N ARG A 229 7.34 -0.98 13.58
CA ARG A 229 6.28 -1.36 14.52
C ARG A 229 5.26 -0.24 14.76
N SER A 230 5.67 1.03 14.68
CA SER A 230 4.74 2.16 14.85
C SER A 230 3.91 2.49 13.61
N ILE A 231 4.37 2.13 12.39
CA ILE A 231 3.66 2.44 11.13
C ILE A 231 2.39 1.57 10.93
N ARG A 232 2.35 0.39 11.50
CA ARG A 232 1.19 -0.52 11.60
C ARG A 232 0.33 -0.60 10.31
N ALA A 233 -0.92 -0.10 10.36
CA ALA A 233 -1.94 -0.21 9.31
C ALA A 233 -1.57 0.45 7.98
N SER A 234 -0.71 1.45 7.99
CA SER A 234 -0.34 2.19 6.78
C SER A 234 0.88 1.63 6.05
N GLY A 235 1.68 0.74 6.70
CA GLY A 235 2.91 0.29 6.05
C GLY A 235 3.80 -0.67 6.84
N GLY A 236 3.35 -1.24 7.96
CA GLY A 236 4.21 -1.98 8.90
C GLY A 236 4.44 -3.46 8.58
N CYS A 237 3.71 -4.07 7.65
CA CYS A 237 3.77 -5.53 7.46
C CYS A 237 5.04 -6.01 6.74
N VAL A 238 5.43 -7.23 7.09
CA VAL A 238 6.44 -8.07 6.44
C VAL A 238 5.72 -9.18 5.69
N SER A 239 6.24 -9.58 4.53
CA SER A 239 5.76 -10.73 3.76
C SER A 239 6.86 -11.29 2.86
N THR A 240 6.58 -12.38 2.15
CA THR A 240 7.39 -12.93 1.08
C THR A 240 6.71 -12.71 -0.28
N ALA A 241 7.45 -12.80 -1.38
CA ALA A 241 6.83 -12.66 -2.70
C ALA A 241 5.80 -13.77 -2.98
N ARG A 242 6.04 -14.98 -2.48
CA ARG A 242 5.10 -16.10 -2.60
C ARG A 242 3.78 -15.83 -1.88
N GLU A 243 3.83 -15.43 -0.62
CA GLU A 243 2.63 -15.20 0.16
C GLU A 243 1.88 -13.93 -0.25
N LEU A 244 2.63 -12.89 -0.62
CA LEU A 244 2.03 -11.67 -1.18
C LEU A 244 1.33 -11.94 -2.52
N MET A 245 1.81 -12.91 -3.33
CA MET A 245 1.11 -13.37 -4.53
C MET A 245 -0.22 -14.07 -4.19
N VAL A 246 -0.23 -14.92 -3.18
CA VAL A 246 -1.46 -15.57 -2.68
C VAL A 246 -2.46 -14.50 -2.24
N PHE A 247 -2.00 -13.52 -1.45
CA PHE A 247 -2.83 -12.44 -0.94
C PHE A 247 -3.41 -11.57 -2.08
N ILE A 248 -2.59 -11.08 -3.01
CA ILE A 248 -3.07 -10.18 -4.06
C ILE A 248 -4.07 -10.86 -5.02
N LYS A 249 -3.88 -12.16 -5.29
CA LYS A 249 -4.87 -12.96 -6.00
C LYS A 249 -6.18 -13.06 -5.23
N ALA A 250 -6.11 -13.38 -3.92
CA ALA A 250 -7.29 -13.48 -3.06
C ALA A 250 -8.04 -12.14 -2.97
N PHE A 251 -7.33 -11.02 -2.88
CA PHE A 251 -7.89 -9.67 -2.82
C PHE A 251 -8.71 -9.34 -4.07
N PHE A 252 -8.15 -9.50 -5.27
CA PHE A 252 -8.85 -9.13 -6.50
C PHE A 252 -9.83 -10.19 -7.04
N LYS A 253 -9.69 -11.45 -6.64
CA LYS A 253 -10.58 -12.54 -7.09
C LYS A 253 -11.71 -12.87 -6.11
N GLY A 254 -11.87 -12.08 -5.04
CA GLY A 254 -13.02 -12.21 -4.13
C GLY A 254 -12.98 -13.43 -3.22
N LYS A 255 -11.79 -13.91 -2.86
CA LYS A 255 -11.67 -15.03 -1.91
C LYS A 255 -11.91 -14.63 -0.45
N LEU A 256 -11.63 -13.35 -0.11
CA LEU A 256 -11.73 -12.84 1.26
C LEU A 256 -13.01 -12.03 1.51
N PHE A 257 -13.52 -11.38 0.48
CA PHE A 257 -14.74 -10.58 0.47
C PHE A 257 -15.32 -10.57 -0.94
N ASN A 258 -16.59 -10.15 -1.09
CA ASN A 258 -17.23 -10.12 -2.40
C ASN A 258 -16.59 -9.08 -3.33
N SER A 259 -16.00 -9.53 -4.42
CA SER A 259 -15.30 -8.66 -5.39
C SER A 259 -16.22 -7.68 -6.13
N THR A 260 -17.56 -7.80 -6.02
CA THR A 260 -18.51 -6.80 -6.54
C THR A 260 -18.26 -5.40 -5.94
N VAL A 261 -17.66 -5.33 -4.75
CA VAL A 261 -17.25 -4.07 -4.10
C VAL A 261 -16.39 -3.19 -5.01
N PHE A 262 -15.53 -3.76 -5.85
CA PHE A 262 -14.71 -2.99 -6.78
C PHE A 262 -15.53 -2.33 -7.90
N HIS A 263 -16.67 -2.91 -8.26
CA HIS A 263 -17.60 -2.32 -9.20
C HIS A 263 -18.50 -1.27 -8.52
N GLU A 264 -19.02 -1.58 -7.34
CA GLU A 264 -19.85 -0.67 -6.54
C GLU A 264 -19.11 0.61 -6.18
N LEU A 265 -17.85 0.47 -5.76
CA LEU A 265 -16.98 1.56 -5.31
C LEU A 265 -16.05 2.06 -6.41
N LYS A 266 -16.42 1.89 -7.67
CA LYS A 266 -15.58 2.32 -8.80
C LYS A 266 -15.48 3.85 -8.85
N VAL A 267 -14.41 4.36 -8.28
CA VAL A 267 -14.04 5.77 -8.34
C VAL A 267 -12.63 5.90 -8.92
N ASN A 268 -12.35 7.07 -9.46
CA ASN A 268 -11.08 7.38 -10.09
C ASN A 268 -10.59 8.75 -9.60
N ASN A 269 -10.03 8.76 -8.40
CA ASN A 269 -9.51 9.96 -7.78
C ASN A 269 -8.05 10.16 -8.20
N ARG A 270 -7.77 11.28 -8.86
CA ARG A 270 -6.39 11.66 -9.20
C ARG A 270 -5.66 12.08 -7.93
N LEU A 271 -4.52 11.46 -7.67
CA LEU A 271 -3.60 11.86 -6.60
C LEU A 271 -2.85 13.15 -6.96
N GLN A 272 -2.08 13.67 -6.02
CA GLN A 272 -1.20 14.82 -6.21
C GLN A 272 -0.21 14.60 -7.37
N ALA A 273 0.22 15.71 -8.01
CA ALA A 273 1.05 15.65 -9.22
C ALA A 273 2.37 14.85 -9.06
N SER A 274 2.96 14.85 -7.85
CA SER A 274 4.18 14.07 -7.55
C SER A 274 3.98 12.56 -7.65
N MET A 275 2.74 12.09 -7.62
CA MET A 275 2.38 10.67 -7.76
C MET A 275 1.85 10.31 -9.17
N PHE A 276 1.97 11.21 -10.14
CA PHE A 276 1.61 10.89 -11.52
C PHE A 276 2.33 9.62 -12.01
N PRO A 277 1.68 8.64 -12.68
CA PRO A 277 0.30 8.66 -13.22
C PRO A 277 -0.75 7.96 -12.32
N ILE A 278 -0.51 7.85 -11.03
CA ILE A 278 -1.31 7.05 -10.11
C ILE A 278 -2.63 7.75 -9.79
N HIS A 279 -3.71 6.99 -9.86
CA HIS A 279 -5.02 7.30 -9.32
C HIS A 279 -5.30 6.40 -8.12
N TYR A 280 -6.28 6.75 -7.28
CA TYR A 280 -6.63 5.94 -6.13
C TYR A 280 -8.10 5.52 -6.18
N GLY A 281 -8.34 4.22 -6.00
CA GLY A 281 -9.66 3.62 -5.88
C GLY A 281 -10.03 3.35 -4.43
N ALA A 282 -10.83 2.34 -4.19
CA ALA A 282 -11.25 1.92 -2.87
C ALA A 282 -10.11 1.19 -2.14
N GLY A 283 -9.17 1.94 -1.59
CA GLY A 283 -8.04 1.41 -0.84
C GLY A 283 -6.90 0.85 -1.68
N TYR A 284 -6.87 1.08 -3.00
CA TYR A 284 -5.80 0.61 -3.89
C TYR A 284 -5.41 1.63 -4.96
N MET A 285 -4.18 1.54 -5.44
CA MET A 285 -3.67 2.33 -6.57
C MET A 285 -4.21 1.81 -7.90
N ARG A 286 -4.43 2.74 -8.84
CA ARG A 286 -4.80 2.48 -10.23
C ARG A 286 -3.84 3.23 -11.15
N ILE A 287 -3.26 2.54 -12.11
CA ILE A 287 -2.31 3.10 -13.07
C ILE A 287 -2.87 2.87 -14.49
N PRO A 288 -3.49 3.89 -15.11
CA PRO A 288 -3.99 3.78 -16.47
C PRO A 288 -2.85 3.52 -17.45
N LEU A 289 -2.97 2.48 -18.28
CA LEU A 289 -1.99 2.14 -19.32
C LEU A 289 -2.32 2.76 -20.68
N ASN A 290 -3.52 3.32 -20.83
CA ASN A 290 -3.96 4.04 -22.02
C ASN A 290 -3.73 5.57 -21.96
N GLY A 291 -2.82 6.02 -21.09
CA GLY A 291 -2.54 7.43 -20.83
C GLY A 291 -1.10 7.85 -21.19
N LEU A 292 -0.75 9.06 -20.77
CA LEU A 292 0.57 9.66 -21.04
C LEU A 292 1.76 8.83 -20.52
N ALA A 293 1.59 8.08 -19.42
CA ALA A 293 2.67 7.24 -18.86
C ALA A 293 3.18 6.17 -19.83
N THR A 294 2.37 5.79 -20.81
CA THR A 294 2.69 4.78 -21.84
C THR A 294 2.63 5.35 -23.25
N LEU A 295 2.53 6.67 -23.40
CA LEU A 295 2.29 7.35 -24.67
C LEU A 295 1.06 6.77 -25.40
N PHE A 296 0.01 6.45 -24.63
CA PHE A 296 -1.24 5.85 -25.10
C PHE A 296 -1.11 4.46 -25.78
N ALA A 297 0.06 3.81 -25.64
CA ALA A 297 0.33 2.53 -26.30
C ALA A 297 -0.22 1.31 -25.55
N GLY A 298 -0.64 1.47 -24.29
CA GLY A 298 -1.22 0.40 -23.48
C GLY A 298 -2.73 0.34 -23.52
N LYS A 299 -3.30 -0.74 -22.96
CA LYS A 299 -4.74 -0.93 -22.77
C LYS A 299 -5.04 -1.22 -21.32
N GLY A 300 -6.23 -0.80 -20.85
CA GLY A 300 -6.67 -1.05 -19.47
C GLY A 300 -5.83 -0.33 -18.41
N GLU A 301 -5.69 -0.96 -17.28
CA GLU A 301 -5.00 -0.40 -16.13
C GLU A 301 -4.32 -1.49 -15.28
N LEU A 302 -3.31 -1.09 -14.51
CA LEU A 302 -2.78 -1.88 -13.41
C LEU A 302 -3.48 -1.46 -12.13
N ILE A 303 -3.87 -2.42 -11.31
CA ILE A 303 -4.51 -2.19 -10.01
C ILE A 303 -3.73 -2.92 -8.92
N GLY A 304 -3.53 -2.29 -7.78
CA GLY A 304 -2.74 -2.87 -6.69
C GLY A 304 -2.10 -1.81 -5.82
N HIS A 305 -0.90 -2.04 -5.36
CA HIS A 305 -0.16 -1.06 -4.56
C HIS A 305 1.35 -1.22 -4.71
N SER A 306 2.10 -0.15 -4.46
CA SER A 306 3.56 -0.17 -4.29
C SER A 306 3.94 0.33 -2.91
N GLY A 307 5.12 -0.07 -2.43
CA GLY A 307 5.69 0.38 -1.17
C GLY A 307 6.88 1.31 -1.35
N SER A 308 7.09 2.20 -0.37
CA SER A 308 8.21 3.14 -0.34
C SER A 308 9.57 2.46 -0.21
N THR A 309 9.61 1.19 0.20
CA THR A 309 10.81 0.35 0.27
C THR A 309 11.21 -0.24 -1.09
N GLY A 310 10.37 -0.06 -2.12
CA GLY A 310 10.61 -0.64 -3.45
C GLY A 310 9.77 -1.87 -3.73
N SER A 311 8.86 -2.24 -2.84
CA SER A 311 7.93 -3.35 -3.03
C SER A 311 6.81 -3.03 -4.01
N LEU A 312 6.28 -4.04 -4.70
CA LEU A 312 5.16 -3.94 -5.64
C LEU A 312 4.25 -5.18 -5.55
N ALA A 313 2.94 -4.94 -5.67
CA ALA A 313 1.91 -5.97 -5.79
C ALA A 313 0.78 -5.43 -6.67
N PHE A 314 0.74 -5.86 -7.92
CA PHE A 314 -0.22 -5.37 -8.92
C PHE A 314 -0.86 -6.50 -9.70
N TYR A 315 -2.11 -6.27 -10.09
CA TYR A 315 -2.87 -7.10 -11.02
C TYR A 315 -3.13 -6.31 -12.31
N TYR A 316 -2.96 -6.99 -13.44
CA TYR A 316 -3.30 -6.49 -14.78
C TYR A 316 -4.49 -7.28 -15.32
N PRO A 317 -5.74 -6.78 -15.15
CA PRO A 317 -6.96 -7.51 -15.53
C PRO A 317 -7.01 -7.88 -17.01
N GLU A 318 -6.55 -7.00 -17.90
CA GLU A 318 -6.60 -7.20 -19.37
C GLU A 318 -5.86 -8.46 -19.85
N LYS A 319 -4.91 -8.94 -19.07
CA LYS A 319 -4.07 -10.09 -19.38
C LYS A 319 -4.12 -11.17 -18.31
N ASP A 320 -4.96 -10.98 -17.28
CA ASP A 320 -5.05 -11.84 -16.11
C ASP A 320 -3.68 -12.16 -15.48
N MET A 321 -2.84 -11.14 -15.29
CA MET A 321 -1.48 -11.30 -14.76
C MET A 321 -1.26 -10.52 -13.48
N PHE A 322 -0.60 -11.17 -12.53
CA PHE A 322 -0.17 -10.61 -11.26
C PHE A 322 1.34 -10.42 -11.23
N PHE A 323 1.78 -9.32 -10.64
CA PHE A 323 3.17 -8.95 -10.47
C PHE A 323 3.43 -8.65 -9.01
N VAL A 324 4.34 -9.38 -8.39
CA VAL A 324 4.77 -9.16 -7.01
C VAL A 324 6.28 -9.10 -6.99
N GLY A 325 6.84 -8.19 -6.22
CA GLY A 325 8.29 -8.10 -6.10
C GLY A 325 8.76 -7.04 -5.12
N ASP A 326 10.06 -6.97 -4.98
CA ASP A 326 10.76 -5.98 -4.17
C ASP A 326 12.12 -5.67 -4.77
N VAL A 327 12.48 -4.40 -4.82
CA VAL A 327 13.81 -3.93 -5.23
C VAL A 327 14.62 -3.41 -4.04
N ASN A 328 14.03 -3.47 -2.85
CA ASN A 328 14.59 -3.04 -1.58
C ASN A 328 15.41 -1.73 -1.66
N GLN A 329 14.81 -0.68 -2.24
CA GLN A 329 15.46 0.62 -2.41
C GLN A 329 14.49 1.78 -2.22
N MET A 330 14.77 2.65 -1.26
CA MET A 330 13.92 3.80 -0.89
C MET A 330 14.25 5.08 -1.66
N GLU A 331 15.40 5.18 -2.30
CA GLU A 331 15.85 6.43 -2.96
C GLU A 331 14.92 6.87 -4.09
N ASN A 332 14.41 5.92 -4.85
CA ASN A 332 13.53 6.20 -5.98
C ASN A 332 12.23 5.38 -5.90
N PRO A 333 11.19 5.91 -5.23
CA PRO A 333 9.90 5.22 -5.05
C PRO A 333 9.14 5.02 -6.37
N ALA A 334 9.54 5.64 -7.47
CA ALA A 334 8.96 5.40 -8.79
C ALA A 334 9.49 4.11 -9.46
N THR A 335 10.58 3.53 -8.97
CA THR A 335 11.19 2.33 -9.57
C THR A 335 10.21 1.16 -9.67
N PRO A 336 9.48 0.74 -8.61
CA PRO A 336 8.51 -0.36 -8.71
C PRO A 336 7.37 -0.06 -9.68
N ILE A 337 6.88 1.19 -9.74
CA ILE A 337 5.84 1.61 -10.68
C ILE A 337 6.33 1.52 -12.13
N GLN A 338 7.53 2.01 -12.41
CA GLN A 338 8.12 1.93 -13.75
C GLN A 338 8.37 0.47 -14.16
N GLN A 339 8.78 -0.38 -13.22
CA GLN A 339 9.00 -1.80 -13.46
C GLN A 339 7.70 -2.50 -13.85
N VAL A 340 6.62 -2.32 -13.08
CA VAL A 340 5.34 -3.00 -13.35
C VAL A 340 4.68 -2.49 -14.65
N ILE A 341 4.80 -1.20 -14.97
CA ILE A 341 4.34 -0.65 -16.27
C ILE A 341 5.11 -1.33 -17.42
N ARG A 342 6.44 -1.45 -17.32
CA ARG A 342 7.24 -2.14 -18.37
C ARG A 342 6.87 -3.61 -18.50
N LEU A 343 6.64 -4.31 -17.39
CA LEU A 343 6.18 -5.70 -17.40
C LEU A 343 4.84 -5.83 -18.12
N ALA A 344 3.84 -5.03 -17.77
CA ALA A 344 2.53 -5.03 -18.43
C ALA A 344 2.63 -4.68 -19.93
N MET A 345 3.42 -3.65 -20.27
CA MET A 345 3.62 -3.23 -21.68
C MET A 345 4.39 -4.27 -22.50
N SER A 346 5.20 -5.13 -21.87
CA SER A 346 5.90 -6.22 -22.56
C SER A 346 4.98 -7.34 -23.02
N MET A 347 3.76 -7.41 -22.49
CA MET A 347 2.73 -8.41 -22.78
C MET A 347 1.86 -8.05 -23.98
N LYS A 348 2.35 -7.25 -24.92
CA LYS A 348 1.59 -6.92 -26.14
C LYS A 348 1.19 -8.20 -26.86
N SER A 349 -0.07 -8.21 -27.29
CA SER A 349 -0.70 -9.27 -28.09
C SER A 349 0.02 -9.50 -29.40
#